data_41587b88b6dfec22cf84bb4c0e364f59
#
_entry.id   41587b88b6dfec22cf84bb4c0e364f59
#
_cell.length_a   1.000
_cell.length_b   1.000
_cell.length_c   1.000
_cell.angle_alpha   90.00
_cell.angle_beta   90.00
_cell.angle_gamma   90.00
#
_symmetry.space_group_name_H-M   'P 1'
#
loop_
_entity.id
_entity.type
_entity.pdbx_description
1 polymer ?
#
loop_
_entity_poly.entity_id
_entity_poly.type
_entity_poly.pdbx_seq_one_letter_code
_entity_poly.pdbx_strand_id
1 'polypeptide(L)'
;MHLKLRGPDYKGKDPESSLADFKKRVQAYESAYVPLGAYEEENNMQYIKMIDVGRKIIHFRLQGFLASGIASYLSTFNLSPRQIWITRHGQSEDNVAGKIGGDSNLTEAGRHYGTALYNFITTKRTEWEADQKARAMENLALPLQPGDQTPPYPELLGDLDEKNFCVWTSMLQRSIQTAEDFDKDENYDVKNWEMLNELDAGEFEGLTYREIATRYPEQYAKRKADKLHYIYPGVGGEGYLQVISRLRDMVREIERIKDHVLIIGHRSVSRVLMAYFMDLTRDDIADLDVPLGMLYVIEPKPYGIDFHAYKYNEEANYTFDEIPNYKPQKETECSV
;
A
#
# COMPACT_ATOMS: atom_id res chain seq x y z
N MET A 1 -9.65 15.96 -18.01
CA MET A 1 -11.01 16.55 -18.00
C MET A 1 -12.10 15.49 -17.88
N HIS A 2 -12.15 14.45 -18.69
CA HIS A 2 -13.20 13.41 -18.63
C HIS A 2 -13.36 12.73 -17.26
N LEU A 3 -12.27 12.53 -16.51
CA LEU A 3 -12.33 11.96 -15.16
C LEU A 3 -13.07 12.86 -14.17
N LYS A 4 -12.87 14.19 -14.26
CA LYS A 4 -13.55 15.16 -13.38
C LYS A 4 -15.05 15.23 -13.67
N LEU A 5 -15.46 15.02 -14.92
CA LEU A 5 -16.88 14.99 -15.32
C LEU A 5 -17.64 13.76 -14.76
N ARG A 6 -16.94 12.71 -14.34
CA ARG A 6 -17.51 11.55 -13.64
C ARG A 6 -17.65 11.75 -12.13
N GLY A 7 -17.09 12.85 -11.61
CA GLY A 7 -17.15 13.19 -10.19
C GLY A 7 -18.55 13.64 -9.73
N PRO A 8 -18.77 13.75 -8.43
CA PRO A 8 -20.09 14.05 -7.85
C PRO A 8 -20.70 15.35 -8.35
N ASP A 9 -19.89 16.35 -8.69
CA ASP A 9 -20.33 17.67 -9.14
C ASP A 9 -21.07 17.64 -10.48
N TYR A 10 -20.76 16.67 -11.35
CA TYR A 10 -21.27 16.56 -12.72
C TYR A 10 -22.03 15.24 -12.97
N LYS A 11 -22.19 14.40 -11.96
CA LYS A 11 -22.88 13.11 -12.09
C LYS A 11 -24.34 13.34 -12.53
N GLY A 12 -24.73 12.75 -13.67
CA GLY A 12 -26.10 12.85 -14.22
C GLY A 12 -26.39 14.14 -14.99
N LYS A 13 -25.39 15.00 -15.21
CA LYS A 13 -25.53 16.20 -16.06
C LYS A 13 -25.08 15.92 -17.49
N ASP A 14 -25.54 16.76 -18.43
CA ASP A 14 -25.11 16.66 -19.81
C ASP A 14 -23.60 16.89 -19.96
N PRO A 15 -22.87 16.01 -20.67
CA PRO A 15 -21.41 16.07 -20.75
C PRO A 15 -20.85 17.33 -21.40
N GLU A 16 -21.52 17.88 -22.44
CA GLU A 16 -21.03 19.08 -23.14
C GLU A 16 -21.17 20.33 -22.28
N SER A 17 -22.36 20.52 -21.67
CA SER A 17 -22.59 21.65 -20.77
C SER A 17 -21.71 21.56 -19.52
N SER A 18 -21.48 20.37 -19.00
CA SER A 18 -20.58 20.13 -17.87
C SER A 18 -19.14 20.45 -18.20
N LEU A 19 -18.69 20.11 -19.40
CA LEU A 19 -17.34 20.45 -19.87
C LEU A 19 -17.19 21.96 -20.06
N ALA A 20 -18.19 22.62 -20.61
CA ALA A 20 -18.18 24.08 -20.80
C ALA A 20 -18.14 24.82 -19.44
N ASP A 21 -18.95 24.39 -18.47
CA ASP A 21 -18.96 24.92 -17.10
C ASP A 21 -17.60 24.72 -16.44
N PHE A 22 -17.05 23.51 -16.54
CA PHE A 22 -15.73 23.21 -15.97
C PHE A 22 -14.63 24.09 -16.55
N LYS A 23 -14.59 24.26 -17.89
CA LYS A 23 -13.62 25.16 -18.56
C LYS A 23 -13.77 26.60 -18.09
N LYS A 24 -15.00 27.10 -18.00
CA LYS A 24 -15.28 28.47 -17.52
C LYS A 24 -14.78 28.67 -16.08
N ARG A 25 -15.00 27.69 -15.21
CA ARG A 25 -14.50 27.73 -13.81
C ARG A 25 -12.97 27.72 -13.76
N VAL A 26 -12.31 26.85 -14.54
CA VAL A 26 -10.84 26.81 -14.62
C VAL A 26 -10.30 28.17 -15.05
N GLN A 27 -10.85 28.76 -16.11
CA GLN A 27 -10.43 30.09 -16.60
C GLN A 27 -10.64 31.19 -15.54
N ALA A 28 -11.74 31.15 -14.79
CA ALA A 28 -11.98 32.09 -13.70
C ALA A 28 -10.95 31.94 -12.57
N TYR A 29 -10.58 30.70 -12.21
CA TYR A 29 -9.56 30.44 -11.20
C TYR A 29 -8.16 30.85 -11.68
N GLU A 30 -7.81 30.56 -12.92
CA GLU A 30 -6.52 30.97 -13.52
C GLU A 30 -6.36 32.50 -13.53
N SER A 31 -7.41 33.22 -13.86
CA SER A 31 -7.38 34.71 -13.87
C SER A 31 -7.27 35.32 -12.47
N ALA A 32 -7.73 34.63 -11.43
CA ALA A 32 -7.67 35.06 -10.04
C ALA A 32 -6.44 34.52 -9.28
N TYR A 33 -5.70 33.59 -9.87
CA TYR A 33 -4.57 32.94 -9.21
C TYR A 33 -3.36 33.86 -9.08
N VAL A 34 -2.94 34.10 -7.85
CA VAL A 34 -1.68 34.80 -7.54
C VAL A 34 -0.68 33.78 -7.00
N PRO A 35 0.45 33.56 -7.71
CA PRO A 35 1.43 32.58 -7.24
C PRO A 35 2.16 33.06 -5.99
N LEU A 36 2.39 32.15 -5.04
CA LEU A 36 3.25 32.41 -3.89
C LEU A 36 4.67 32.81 -4.33
N GLY A 37 5.29 33.77 -3.62
CA GLY A 37 6.66 34.22 -3.88
C GLY A 37 6.99 35.59 -3.30
N ALA A 38 7.15 36.60 -4.13
CA ALA A 38 7.70 37.91 -3.75
C ALA A 38 6.96 38.56 -2.58
N TYR A 39 5.62 38.54 -2.59
CA TYR A 39 4.84 39.14 -1.50
C TYR A 39 5.09 38.48 -0.13
N GLU A 40 5.11 37.15 -0.10
CA GLU A 40 5.36 36.37 1.12
C GLU A 40 6.80 36.58 1.61
N GLU A 41 7.76 36.66 0.70
CA GLU A 41 9.16 36.88 1.02
C GLU A 41 9.41 38.28 1.59
N GLU A 42 8.85 39.31 0.99
CA GLU A 42 8.90 40.70 1.49
C GLU A 42 8.24 40.86 2.86
N ASN A 43 7.17 40.12 3.13
CA ASN A 43 6.46 40.14 4.41
C ASN A 43 6.93 39.08 5.40
N ASN A 44 8.04 38.35 5.10
CA ASN A 44 8.59 37.30 5.94
C ASN A 44 7.59 36.17 6.29
N MET A 45 6.64 35.90 5.41
CA MET A 45 5.65 34.83 5.60
C MET A 45 6.24 33.48 5.18
N GLN A 46 6.02 32.46 6.00
CA GLN A 46 6.43 31.10 5.66
C GLN A 46 5.52 30.53 4.57
N TYR A 47 6.11 29.85 3.57
CA TYR A 47 5.31 29.14 2.59
C TYR A 47 5.99 27.89 2.07
N ILE A 48 5.17 26.96 1.54
CA ILE A 48 5.58 25.83 0.73
C ILE A 48 4.89 25.96 -0.62
N LYS A 49 5.66 26.00 -1.70
CA LYS A 49 5.17 26.06 -3.07
C LYS A 49 5.53 24.76 -3.79
N MET A 50 4.50 24.00 -4.15
CA MET A 50 4.65 22.79 -4.94
C MET A 50 4.37 23.12 -6.41
N ILE A 51 5.31 22.80 -7.29
CA ILE A 51 5.21 23.05 -8.73
C ILE A 51 5.16 21.70 -9.43
N ASP A 52 4.17 21.50 -10.31
CA ASP A 52 3.95 20.29 -11.10
C ASP A 52 4.01 19.01 -10.27
N VAL A 53 3.31 18.98 -9.20
CA VAL A 53 3.18 17.95 -8.17
C VAL A 53 4.35 16.97 -8.12
N GLY A 54 5.32 17.27 -7.22
CA GLY A 54 6.49 16.42 -7.00
C GLY A 54 7.70 16.74 -7.91
N ARG A 55 7.58 17.62 -8.90
CA ARG A 55 8.71 18.01 -9.74
C ARG A 55 9.63 19.01 -9.04
N LYS A 56 9.05 20.04 -8.40
CA LYS A 56 9.79 21.05 -7.66
C LYS A 56 9.02 21.53 -6.44
N ILE A 57 9.69 21.56 -5.31
CA ILE A 57 9.16 22.12 -4.07
C ILE A 57 10.07 23.24 -3.61
N ILE A 58 9.48 24.39 -3.30
CA ILE A 58 10.16 25.57 -2.77
C ILE A 58 9.69 25.77 -1.34
N HIS A 59 10.61 25.85 -0.42
CA HIS A 59 10.38 26.19 0.98
C HIS A 59 10.97 27.55 1.29
N PHE A 60 10.20 28.41 1.92
CA PHE A 60 10.70 29.69 2.41
C PHE A 60 10.53 29.80 3.93
N ARG A 61 11.66 29.92 4.62
CA ARG A 61 11.77 30.15 6.07
C ARG A 61 10.92 29.22 6.96
N LEU A 62 10.71 27.99 6.57
CA LEU A 62 9.92 27.04 7.37
C LEU A 62 10.54 26.83 8.75
N GLN A 63 9.75 27.05 9.79
CA GLN A 63 10.13 26.88 11.18
C GLN A 63 9.04 26.16 11.95
N GLY A 64 9.46 25.33 12.90
CA GLY A 64 8.55 24.60 13.79
C GLY A 64 8.23 23.19 13.32
N PHE A 65 7.82 22.38 14.28
CA PHE A 65 7.57 20.95 14.10
C PHE A 65 6.51 20.65 13.03
N LEU A 66 5.38 21.35 13.08
CA LEU A 66 4.27 21.12 12.15
C LEU A 66 4.66 21.49 10.72
N ALA A 67 5.27 22.65 10.50
CA ALA A 67 5.69 23.11 9.17
C ALA A 67 6.73 22.18 8.57
N SER A 68 7.70 21.71 9.36
CA SER A 68 8.71 20.72 8.93
C SER A 68 8.08 19.37 8.60
N GLY A 69 7.09 18.93 9.38
CA GLY A 69 6.35 17.69 9.12
C GLY A 69 5.55 17.75 7.81
N ILE A 70 4.86 18.86 7.55
CA ILE A 70 4.12 19.10 6.30
C ILE A 70 5.10 19.13 5.11
N ALA A 71 6.23 19.82 5.23
CA ALA A 71 7.24 19.88 4.18
C ALA A 71 7.80 18.49 3.86
N SER A 72 8.10 17.71 4.90
CA SER A 72 8.58 16.32 4.75
C SER A 72 7.55 15.47 3.99
N TYR A 73 6.28 15.53 4.38
CA TYR A 73 5.20 14.80 3.70
C TYR A 73 5.08 15.22 2.23
N LEU A 74 5.01 16.52 1.95
CA LEU A 74 4.88 17.01 0.57
C LEU A 74 6.12 16.68 -0.29
N SER A 75 7.30 16.59 0.31
CA SER A 75 8.53 16.22 -0.40
C SER A 75 8.58 14.73 -0.78
N THR A 76 7.81 13.90 -0.09
CA THR A 76 7.71 12.46 -0.38
C THR A 76 6.48 12.11 -1.23
N PHE A 77 5.60 13.08 -1.47
CA PHE A 77 4.39 12.87 -2.24
C PHE A 77 4.69 12.43 -3.68
N ASN A 78 4.16 11.28 -4.07
CA ASN A 78 4.48 10.64 -5.33
C ASN A 78 3.18 10.27 -6.07
N LEU A 79 3.01 10.78 -7.29
CA LEU A 79 1.90 10.46 -8.20
C LEU A 79 2.29 9.50 -9.31
N SER A 80 3.54 9.02 -9.33
CA SER A 80 3.99 8.08 -10.34
C SER A 80 3.12 6.81 -10.32
N PRO A 81 2.58 6.36 -11.45
CA PRO A 81 1.82 5.12 -11.52
C PRO A 81 2.67 3.96 -11.01
N ARG A 82 2.17 3.21 -10.06
CA ARG A 82 2.85 2.04 -9.47
C ARG A 82 1.85 1.10 -8.82
N GLN A 83 2.32 -0.09 -8.52
CA GLN A 83 1.55 -1.11 -7.81
C GLN A 83 2.19 -1.42 -6.46
N ILE A 84 1.38 -1.46 -5.41
CA ILE A 84 1.74 -1.91 -4.08
C ILE A 84 1.03 -3.23 -3.84
N TRP A 85 1.80 -4.31 -3.78
CA TRP A 85 1.29 -5.65 -3.55
C TRP A 85 1.48 -6.05 -2.10
N ILE A 86 0.47 -6.63 -1.48
CA ILE A 86 0.52 -7.07 -0.09
C ILE A 86 0.02 -8.51 -0.03
N THR A 87 0.82 -9.38 0.57
CA THR A 87 0.44 -10.75 0.87
C THR A 87 1.06 -11.21 2.18
N ARG A 88 0.56 -12.32 2.71
CA ARG A 88 1.21 -13.04 3.78
C ARG A 88 2.15 -14.07 3.20
N HIS A 89 3.13 -14.51 4.02
CA HIS A 89 3.97 -15.66 3.71
C HIS A 89 3.13 -16.91 3.39
N GLY A 90 3.69 -17.87 2.67
CA GLY A 90 3.10 -19.20 2.45
C GLY A 90 2.83 -19.93 3.76
N GLN A 91 2.08 -21.02 3.71
CA GLN A 91 1.78 -21.83 4.89
C GLN A 91 3.07 -22.32 5.57
N SER A 92 3.22 -22.06 6.88
CA SER A 92 4.34 -22.53 7.69
C SER A 92 3.96 -23.74 8.55
N GLU A 93 4.97 -24.44 9.09
CA GLU A 93 4.77 -25.55 10.01
C GLU A 93 3.98 -25.13 11.26
N ASP A 94 4.25 -23.95 11.80
CA ASP A 94 3.51 -23.40 12.95
C ASP A 94 2.06 -23.07 12.59
N ASN A 95 1.77 -22.68 11.35
CA ASN A 95 0.37 -22.51 10.91
C ASN A 95 -0.40 -23.83 10.94
N VAL A 96 0.22 -24.93 10.51
CA VAL A 96 -0.39 -26.27 10.56
C VAL A 96 -0.59 -26.73 12.01
N ALA A 97 0.37 -26.42 12.88
CA ALA A 97 0.28 -26.73 14.31
C ALA A 97 -0.66 -25.80 15.08
N GLY A 98 -1.19 -24.73 14.47
CA GLY A 98 -2.05 -23.72 15.11
C GLY A 98 -1.33 -22.86 16.14
N LYS A 99 0.00 -22.79 16.08
CA LYS A 99 0.84 -21.99 16.98
C LYS A 99 0.92 -20.54 16.55
N ILE A 100 1.04 -19.64 17.52
CA ILE A 100 1.29 -18.22 17.27
C ILE A 100 2.78 -17.90 17.40
N GLY A 101 3.23 -16.89 16.65
CA GLY A 101 4.63 -16.48 16.65
C GLY A 101 5.58 -17.49 16.02
N GLY A 102 6.76 -17.63 16.64
CA GLY A 102 7.82 -18.55 16.20
C GLY A 102 8.47 -18.18 14.87
N ASP A 103 9.49 -18.96 14.49
CA ASP A 103 10.23 -18.79 13.23
C ASP A 103 10.39 -20.11 12.48
N SER A 104 9.25 -20.79 12.24
CA SER A 104 9.23 -22.06 11.53
C SER A 104 9.36 -21.89 10.01
N ASN A 105 9.80 -22.96 9.36
CA ASN A 105 9.90 -23.04 7.92
C ASN A 105 8.54 -23.14 7.24
N LEU A 106 8.53 -22.91 5.92
CA LEU A 106 7.37 -23.21 5.09
C LEU A 106 7.15 -24.72 4.96
N THR A 107 5.88 -25.11 4.88
CA THR A 107 5.48 -26.44 4.41
C THR A 107 5.72 -26.54 2.89
N GLU A 108 5.56 -27.74 2.33
CA GLU A 108 5.59 -27.94 0.88
C GLU A 108 4.52 -27.10 0.16
N ALA A 109 3.30 -27.06 0.69
CA ALA A 109 2.23 -26.19 0.19
C ALA A 109 2.60 -24.70 0.24
N GLY A 110 3.29 -24.28 1.32
CA GLY A 110 3.80 -22.91 1.44
C GLY A 110 4.86 -22.56 0.40
N ARG A 111 5.73 -23.51 0.02
CA ARG A 111 6.72 -23.32 -1.05
C ARG A 111 6.06 -23.24 -2.43
N HIS A 112 5.08 -24.09 -2.71
CA HIS A 112 4.28 -24.00 -3.93
C HIS A 112 3.60 -22.66 -4.06
N TYR A 113 3.07 -22.11 -2.95
CA TYR A 113 2.52 -20.75 -2.91
C TYR A 113 3.57 -19.70 -3.33
N GLY A 114 4.81 -19.79 -2.81
CA GLY A 114 5.89 -18.86 -3.17
C GLY A 114 6.19 -18.88 -4.67
N THR A 115 6.34 -20.06 -5.24
CA THR A 115 6.58 -20.21 -6.69
C THR A 115 5.40 -19.72 -7.54
N ALA A 116 4.17 -20.00 -7.13
CA ALA A 116 2.98 -19.50 -7.81
C ALA A 116 2.89 -17.96 -7.73
N LEU A 117 3.22 -17.37 -6.58
CA LEU A 117 3.27 -15.93 -6.37
C LEU A 117 4.28 -15.27 -7.33
N TYR A 118 5.50 -15.83 -7.43
CA TYR A 118 6.52 -15.34 -8.33
C TYR A 118 6.03 -15.34 -9.79
N ASN A 119 5.48 -16.45 -10.27
CA ASN A 119 4.97 -16.57 -11.65
C ASN A 119 3.84 -15.58 -11.93
N PHE A 120 2.91 -15.43 -10.97
CA PHE A 120 1.78 -14.53 -11.10
C PHE A 120 2.22 -13.06 -11.15
N ILE A 121 3.07 -12.63 -10.22
CA ILE A 121 3.59 -11.26 -10.15
C ILE A 121 4.39 -10.93 -11.42
N THR A 122 5.23 -11.84 -11.92
CA THR A 122 5.99 -11.65 -13.17
C THR A 122 5.07 -11.43 -14.37
N THR A 123 4.00 -12.22 -14.46
CA THR A 123 2.98 -12.04 -15.49
C THR A 123 2.28 -10.69 -15.36
N LYS A 124 1.83 -10.34 -14.15
CA LYS A 124 1.12 -9.07 -13.89
C LYS A 124 2.00 -7.84 -14.11
N ARG A 125 3.28 -7.91 -13.80
CA ARG A 125 4.25 -6.86 -14.14
C ARG A 125 4.28 -6.61 -15.64
N THR A 126 4.44 -7.65 -16.44
CA THR A 126 4.48 -7.54 -17.91
C THR A 126 3.16 -6.99 -18.48
N GLU A 127 2.02 -7.47 -17.99
CA GLU A 127 0.71 -6.95 -18.39
C GLU A 127 0.55 -5.47 -18.05
N TRP A 128 0.95 -5.06 -16.84
CA TRP A 128 0.87 -3.67 -16.41
C TRP A 128 1.75 -2.74 -17.26
N GLU A 129 2.99 -3.13 -17.55
CA GLU A 129 3.90 -2.37 -18.40
C GLU A 129 3.33 -2.18 -19.83
N ALA A 130 2.76 -3.22 -20.40
CA ALA A 130 2.11 -3.16 -21.71
C ALA A 130 0.91 -2.18 -21.69
N ASP A 131 0.10 -2.24 -20.64
CA ASP A 131 -1.07 -1.37 -20.46
C ASP A 131 -0.68 0.10 -20.28
N GLN A 132 0.38 0.39 -19.50
CA GLN A 132 0.89 1.75 -19.34
C GLN A 132 1.44 2.31 -20.66
N LYS A 133 2.19 1.52 -21.41
CA LYS A 133 2.71 1.92 -22.73
C LYS A 133 1.56 2.20 -23.71
N ALA A 134 0.51 1.37 -23.73
CA ALA A 134 -0.68 1.59 -24.57
C ALA A 134 -1.41 2.90 -24.20
N ARG A 135 -1.66 3.12 -22.91
CA ARG A 135 -2.30 4.37 -22.41
C ARG A 135 -1.49 5.61 -22.73
N ALA A 136 -0.18 5.54 -22.65
CA ALA A 136 0.69 6.66 -23.00
C ALA A 136 0.60 6.98 -24.50
N MET A 137 0.59 5.97 -25.36
CA MET A 137 0.40 6.15 -26.80
C MET A 137 -0.96 6.77 -27.15
N GLU A 138 -2.03 6.31 -26.49
CA GLU A 138 -3.37 6.92 -26.65
C GLU A 138 -3.39 8.39 -26.22
N ASN A 139 -2.76 8.72 -25.10
CA ASN A 139 -2.68 10.10 -24.61
C ASN A 139 -1.88 11.01 -25.56
N LEU A 140 -0.80 10.50 -26.16
CA LEU A 140 -0.02 11.23 -27.17
C LEU A 140 -0.78 11.46 -28.48
N ALA A 141 -1.70 10.57 -28.83
CA ALA A 141 -2.53 10.68 -30.03
C ALA A 141 -3.72 11.65 -29.85
N LEU A 142 -4.04 12.04 -28.61
CA LEU A 142 -5.12 13.01 -28.36
C LEU A 142 -4.70 14.41 -28.84
N PRO A 143 -5.55 15.08 -29.66
CA PRO A 143 -5.26 16.45 -30.07
C PRO A 143 -5.21 17.36 -28.84
N LEU A 144 -4.19 18.21 -28.78
CA LEU A 144 -4.11 19.27 -27.77
C LEU A 144 -5.38 20.10 -27.80
N GLN A 145 -6.05 20.23 -26.68
CA GLN A 145 -7.25 21.05 -26.58
C GLN A 145 -6.85 22.55 -26.74
N PRO A 146 -7.66 23.36 -27.42
CA PRO A 146 -7.41 24.80 -27.50
C PRO A 146 -7.29 25.40 -26.09
N GLY A 147 -6.17 26.03 -25.79
CA GLY A 147 -5.86 26.60 -24.48
C GLY A 147 -5.11 25.64 -23.54
N ASP A 148 -4.79 24.42 -23.98
CA ASP A 148 -3.89 23.55 -23.26
C ASP A 148 -2.45 24.00 -23.55
N GLN A 149 -1.87 24.74 -22.61
CA GLN A 149 -0.48 25.19 -22.65
C GLN A 149 0.47 24.21 -21.93
N THR A 150 -0.04 23.07 -21.52
CA THR A 150 0.79 22.03 -20.92
C THR A 150 1.70 21.50 -22.01
N PRO A 151 3.01 21.80 -22.01
CA PRO A 151 3.89 21.22 -23.01
C PRO A 151 3.83 19.72 -22.88
N PRO A 152 3.93 18.97 -23.99
CA PRO A 152 4.24 17.55 -23.88
C PRO A 152 5.58 17.47 -23.16
N TYR A 153 5.53 17.14 -21.86
CA TYR A 153 6.75 16.92 -21.09
C TYR A 153 7.36 15.59 -21.57
N PRO A 154 8.48 15.61 -22.31
CA PRO A 154 9.19 14.38 -22.67
C PRO A 154 9.61 13.59 -21.45
N GLU A 155 9.74 14.26 -20.31
CA GLU A 155 10.05 13.69 -19.00
C GLU A 155 8.92 12.80 -18.45
N LEU A 156 7.66 13.02 -18.85
CA LEU A 156 6.56 12.09 -18.53
C LEU A 156 6.65 10.80 -19.33
N LEU A 157 7.37 10.81 -20.47
CA LEU A 157 7.71 9.59 -21.21
C LEU A 157 8.82 8.81 -20.50
N GLY A 158 9.75 9.48 -19.80
CA GLY A 158 10.75 8.87 -18.94
C GLY A 158 10.15 8.23 -17.69
N ASP A 159 8.96 8.64 -17.23
CA ASP A 159 8.20 7.93 -16.17
C ASP A 159 7.62 6.58 -16.67
N LEU A 160 7.72 6.28 -17.97
CA LEU A 160 7.40 4.98 -18.58
C LEU A 160 8.63 4.07 -18.69
N ASP A 161 9.82 4.53 -18.27
CA ASP A 161 10.98 3.66 -18.15
C ASP A 161 10.64 2.46 -17.25
N GLU A 162 11.25 1.33 -17.56
CA GLU A 162 11.04 0.10 -16.80
C GLU A 162 11.23 0.38 -15.32
N LYS A 163 10.15 0.22 -14.57
CA LYS A 163 10.20 0.38 -13.12
C LYS A 163 10.87 -0.83 -12.49
N ASN A 164 11.71 -0.56 -11.52
CA ASN A 164 12.22 -1.63 -10.67
C ASN A 164 11.06 -2.27 -9.92
N PHE A 165 11.27 -3.48 -9.48
CA PHE A 165 10.32 -4.20 -8.65
C PHE A 165 10.99 -4.63 -7.36
N CYS A 166 10.60 -3.99 -6.25
CA CYS A 166 11.11 -4.30 -4.92
C CYS A 166 10.26 -5.38 -4.26
N VAL A 167 10.89 -6.36 -3.64
CA VAL A 167 10.23 -7.39 -2.84
C VAL A 167 10.71 -7.26 -1.41
N TRP A 168 9.81 -6.90 -0.50
CA TRP A 168 10.12 -6.69 0.91
C TRP A 168 9.55 -7.80 1.76
N THR A 169 10.43 -8.45 2.51
CA THR A 169 10.07 -9.50 3.44
C THR A 169 10.35 -9.08 4.88
N SER A 170 9.84 -9.82 5.84
CA SER A 170 10.32 -9.76 7.21
C SER A 170 11.64 -10.51 7.35
N MET A 171 12.23 -10.50 8.56
CA MET A 171 13.40 -11.30 8.90
C MET A 171 13.06 -12.77 9.23
N LEU A 172 11.77 -13.15 9.26
CA LEU A 172 11.34 -14.49 9.62
C LEU A 172 11.44 -15.45 8.42
N GLN A 173 11.90 -16.68 8.70
CA GLN A 173 12.20 -17.70 7.69
C GLN A 173 11.05 -17.94 6.71
N ARG A 174 9.82 -18.06 7.18
CA ARG A 174 8.64 -18.27 6.34
C ARG A 174 8.41 -17.16 5.31
N SER A 175 8.73 -15.91 5.66
CA SER A 175 8.61 -14.76 4.73
C SER A 175 9.75 -14.77 3.71
N ILE A 176 10.98 -14.99 4.17
CA ILE A 176 12.17 -15.09 3.31
C ILE A 176 12.01 -16.24 2.30
N GLN A 177 11.61 -17.42 2.78
CA GLN A 177 11.40 -18.59 1.91
C GLN A 177 10.27 -18.40 0.90
N THR A 178 9.25 -17.59 1.22
CA THR A 178 8.19 -17.25 0.25
C THR A 178 8.74 -16.39 -0.89
N ALA A 179 9.79 -15.61 -0.64
CA ALA A 179 10.43 -14.75 -1.63
C ALA A 179 11.59 -15.43 -2.39
N GLU A 180 11.88 -16.70 -2.14
CA GLU A 180 13.08 -17.38 -2.63
C GLU A 180 13.24 -17.33 -4.15
N ASP A 181 12.15 -17.46 -4.92
CA ASP A 181 12.22 -17.42 -6.37
C ASP A 181 12.42 -16.00 -6.92
N PHE A 182 11.97 -14.97 -6.19
CA PHE A 182 12.29 -13.57 -6.50
C PHE A 182 13.76 -13.25 -6.24
N ASP A 183 14.35 -13.79 -5.17
CA ASP A 183 15.76 -13.56 -4.81
C ASP A 183 16.75 -14.17 -5.83
N LYS A 184 16.30 -15.16 -6.59
CA LYS A 184 17.08 -15.79 -7.68
C LYS A 184 17.02 -15.02 -9.00
N ASP A 185 16.10 -14.06 -9.15
CA ASP A 185 15.87 -13.30 -10.37
C ASP A 185 16.38 -11.86 -10.22
N GLU A 186 17.40 -11.49 -11.03
CA GLU A 186 18.02 -10.16 -11.03
C GLU A 186 17.06 -9.00 -11.38
N ASN A 187 15.85 -9.31 -11.87
CA ASN A 187 14.83 -8.33 -12.16
C ASN A 187 14.07 -7.84 -10.91
N TYR A 188 14.35 -8.43 -9.75
CA TYR A 188 13.72 -8.10 -8.48
C TYR A 188 14.78 -7.69 -7.43
N ASP A 189 14.47 -6.62 -6.67
CA ASP A 189 15.30 -6.16 -5.55
C ASP A 189 14.70 -6.64 -4.23
N VAL A 190 15.22 -7.76 -3.71
CA VAL A 190 14.70 -8.38 -2.48
C VAL A 190 15.38 -7.79 -1.25
N LYS A 191 14.60 -7.33 -0.28
CA LYS A 191 15.08 -6.76 0.98
C LYS A 191 14.32 -7.30 2.19
N ASN A 192 15.06 -7.63 3.22
CA ASN A 192 14.50 -8.12 4.49
C ASN A 192 14.46 -6.97 5.52
N TRP A 193 13.29 -6.74 6.13
CA TRP A 193 13.05 -5.65 7.06
C TRP A 193 12.55 -6.16 8.40
N GLU A 194 13.25 -5.87 9.48
CA GLU A 194 12.81 -6.21 10.84
C GLU A 194 11.44 -5.58 11.18
N MET A 195 11.19 -4.37 10.69
CA MET A 195 9.92 -3.68 10.90
C MET A 195 8.71 -4.42 10.31
N LEU A 196 8.93 -5.36 9.39
CA LEU A 196 7.88 -6.23 8.82
C LEU A 196 7.70 -7.56 9.57
N ASN A 197 8.45 -7.80 10.65
CA ASN A 197 8.24 -9.00 11.48
C ASN A 197 6.80 -9.06 12.01
N GLU A 198 6.33 -10.28 12.28
CA GLU A 198 5.03 -10.47 12.91
C GLU A 198 5.01 -9.83 14.31
N LEU A 199 3.85 -9.55 14.82
CA LEU A 199 3.64 -9.12 16.18
C LEU A 199 4.25 -10.15 17.14
N ASP A 200 5.14 -9.71 18.02
CA ASP A 200 5.78 -10.56 19.02
C ASP A 200 4.77 -10.93 20.12
N ALA A 201 4.51 -12.22 20.27
CA ALA A 201 3.58 -12.73 21.27
C ALA A 201 4.24 -12.94 22.65
N GLY A 202 5.49 -12.51 22.84
CA GLY A 202 6.22 -12.58 24.09
C GLY A 202 6.24 -13.98 24.69
N GLU A 203 5.79 -14.13 25.94
CA GLU A 203 5.71 -15.44 26.62
C GLU A 203 4.75 -16.44 25.96
N PHE A 204 3.92 -16.01 25.03
CA PHE A 204 2.97 -16.88 24.33
C PHE A 204 3.47 -17.39 22.98
N GLU A 205 4.71 -17.03 22.60
CA GLU A 205 5.37 -17.57 21.40
C GLU A 205 5.37 -19.11 21.43
N GLY A 206 4.97 -19.71 20.30
CA GLY A 206 4.93 -21.17 20.15
C GLY A 206 3.74 -21.87 20.82
N LEU A 207 2.83 -21.14 21.47
CA LEU A 207 1.59 -21.69 22.04
C LEU A 207 0.46 -21.58 21.01
N THR A 208 -0.53 -22.45 21.15
CA THR A 208 -1.81 -22.35 20.47
C THR A 208 -2.79 -21.48 21.28
N TYR A 209 -3.77 -20.86 20.62
CA TYR A 209 -4.82 -20.11 21.34
C TYR A 209 -5.58 -20.99 22.35
N ARG A 210 -5.72 -22.27 22.08
CA ARG A 210 -6.34 -23.24 23.02
C ARG A 210 -5.50 -23.41 24.27
N GLU A 211 -4.18 -23.51 24.14
CA GLU A 211 -3.26 -23.60 25.28
C GLU A 211 -3.27 -22.29 26.08
N ILE A 212 -3.27 -21.14 25.41
CA ILE A 212 -3.36 -19.80 26.05
C ILE A 212 -4.67 -19.69 26.83
N ALA A 213 -5.80 -20.07 26.24
CA ALA A 213 -7.10 -20.02 26.90
C ALA A 213 -7.15 -20.93 28.16
N THR A 214 -6.42 -22.08 28.13
CA THR A 214 -6.39 -23.03 29.25
C THR A 214 -5.41 -22.60 30.33
N ARG A 215 -4.20 -22.16 29.96
CA ARG A 215 -3.13 -21.84 30.92
C ARG A 215 -3.21 -20.41 31.46
N TYR A 216 -3.72 -19.48 30.64
CA TYR A 216 -3.77 -18.03 30.91
C TYR A 216 -5.16 -17.44 30.62
N PRO A 217 -6.24 -17.94 31.24
CA PRO A 217 -7.61 -17.58 30.92
C PRO A 217 -7.90 -16.08 31.06
N GLU A 218 -7.30 -15.42 32.04
CA GLU A 218 -7.46 -13.97 32.22
C GLU A 218 -6.84 -13.16 31.09
N GLN A 219 -5.65 -13.55 30.61
CA GLN A 219 -4.98 -12.89 29.51
C GLN A 219 -5.73 -13.11 28.20
N TYR A 220 -6.21 -14.33 27.99
CA TYR A 220 -7.05 -14.65 26.83
C TYR A 220 -8.33 -13.81 26.81
N ALA A 221 -9.00 -13.66 27.95
CA ALA A 221 -10.21 -12.84 28.08
C ALA A 221 -9.92 -11.35 27.83
N LYS A 222 -8.82 -10.80 28.38
CA LYS A 222 -8.40 -9.42 28.14
C LYS A 222 -8.15 -9.16 26.66
N ARG A 223 -7.40 -10.05 25.99
CA ARG A 223 -7.14 -9.94 24.56
C ARG A 223 -8.41 -10.03 23.73
N LYS A 224 -9.34 -10.93 24.08
CA LYS A 224 -10.62 -11.06 23.38
C LYS A 224 -11.48 -9.82 23.53
N ALA A 225 -11.45 -9.17 24.69
CA ALA A 225 -12.22 -7.96 24.95
C ALA A 225 -11.70 -6.72 24.18
N ASP A 226 -10.38 -6.61 24.01
CA ASP A 226 -9.77 -5.46 23.33
C ASP A 226 -8.44 -5.87 22.68
N LYS A 227 -8.52 -6.37 21.47
CA LYS A 227 -7.33 -6.81 20.71
C LYS A 227 -6.41 -5.63 20.32
N LEU A 228 -6.96 -4.43 20.10
CA LEU A 228 -6.19 -3.28 19.64
C LEU A 228 -5.23 -2.77 20.71
N HIS A 229 -5.68 -2.69 21.96
CA HIS A 229 -4.89 -2.16 23.08
C HIS A 229 -4.19 -3.25 23.89
N TYR A 230 -4.49 -4.51 23.64
CA TYR A 230 -3.86 -5.63 24.34
C TYR A 230 -2.38 -5.76 23.95
N ILE A 231 -1.52 -5.88 24.96
CA ILE A 231 -0.08 -6.13 24.81
C ILE A 231 0.19 -7.54 25.36
N TYR A 232 0.88 -8.35 24.57
CA TYR A 232 1.29 -9.68 25.01
C TYR A 232 2.30 -9.61 26.15
N PRO A 233 2.21 -10.48 27.17
CA PRO A 233 3.10 -10.47 28.33
C PRO A 233 4.51 -10.96 27.98
N GLY A 234 5.48 -10.55 28.80
CA GLY A 234 6.87 -11.00 28.69
C GLY A 234 7.76 -10.01 27.94
N VAL A 235 9.03 -10.36 27.86
CA VAL A 235 10.04 -9.54 27.20
C VAL A 235 9.81 -9.58 25.69
N GLY A 236 9.74 -8.41 25.08
CA GLY A 236 9.49 -8.28 23.64
C GLY A 236 8.01 -8.28 23.25
N GLY A 237 7.09 -8.66 24.15
CA GLY A 237 5.66 -8.70 23.82
C GLY A 237 5.11 -7.39 23.27
N GLU A 238 4.46 -7.46 22.12
CA GLU A 238 3.86 -6.33 21.41
C GLU A 238 2.33 -6.39 21.47
N GLY A 239 1.71 -5.30 21.05
CA GLY A 239 0.30 -5.20 20.67
C GLY A 239 0.18 -4.46 19.34
N TYR A 240 -1.05 -4.31 18.84
CA TYR A 240 -1.26 -3.62 17.55
C TYR A 240 -0.75 -2.18 17.53
N LEU A 241 -0.81 -1.45 18.64
CA LEU A 241 -0.32 -0.07 18.71
C LEU A 241 1.20 0.01 18.53
N GLN A 242 1.97 -0.97 19.02
CA GLN A 242 3.40 -1.07 18.79
C GLN A 242 3.70 -1.39 17.31
N VAL A 243 2.97 -2.34 16.72
CA VAL A 243 3.08 -2.66 15.28
C VAL A 243 2.78 -1.42 14.43
N ILE A 244 1.70 -0.69 14.71
CA ILE A 244 1.38 0.59 14.03
C ILE A 244 2.53 1.59 14.15
N SER A 245 3.12 1.70 15.35
CA SER A 245 4.22 2.64 15.59
C SER A 245 5.46 2.30 14.78
N ARG A 246 5.88 1.02 14.76
CA ARG A 246 7.09 0.60 14.01
C ARG A 246 6.90 0.60 12.49
N LEU A 247 5.67 0.42 12.01
CA LEU A 247 5.37 0.48 10.59
C LEU A 247 5.28 1.89 10.01
N ARG A 248 5.28 2.94 10.86
CA ARG A 248 5.14 4.33 10.39
C ARG A 248 6.18 4.73 9.36
N ASP A 249 7.42 4.36 9.56
CA ASP A 249 8.50 4.70 8.64
C ASP A 249 8.46 3.83 7.37
N MET A 250 8.00 2.58 7.49
CA MET A 250 7.75 1.73 6.32
C MET A 250 6.64 2.27 5.43
N VAL A 251 5.55 2.78 6.02
CA VAL A 251 4.47 3.42 5.26
C VAL A 251 4.99 4.63 4.48
N ARG A 252 5.80 5.47 5.12
CA ARG A 252 6.42 6.63 4.46
C ARG A 252 7.31 6.20 3.28
N GLU A 253 8.06 5.12 3.44
CA GLU A 253 8.91 4.60 2.38
C GLU A 253 8.08 4.03 1.23
N ILE A 254 6.99 3.29 1.52
CA ILE A 254 6.05 2.80 0.51
C ILE A 254 5.39 3.94 -0.26
N GLU A 255 5.06 5.04 0.41
CA GLU A 255 4.50 6.23 -0.25
C GLU A 255 5.52 6.93 -1.14
N ARG A 256 6.78 6.96 -0.72
CA ARG A 256 7.88 7.65 -1.42
C ARG A 256 8.38 6.88 -2.64
N ILE A 257 8.40 5.57 -2.60
CA ILE A 257 8.95 4.73 -3.66
C ILE A 257 8.20 4.95 -4.98
N LYS A 258 8.94 5.10 -6.07
CA LYS A 258 8.38 5.25 -7.43
C LYS A 258 8.24 3.93 -8.16
N ASP A 259 8.89 2.90 -7.65
CA ASP A 259 8.92 1.54 -8.18
C ASP A 259 7.72 0.73 -7.67
N HIS A 260 7.53 -0.45 -8.24
CA HIS A 260 6.61 -1.43 -7.68
C HIS A 260 7.16 -2.00 -6.39
N VAL A 261 6.28 -2.36 -5.47
CA VAL A 261 6.67 -3.06 -4.24
C VAL A 261 5.72 -4.21 -3.95
N LEU A 262 6.30 -5.38 -3.66
CA LEU A 262 5.59 -6.53 -3.09
C LEU A 262 6.02 -6.70 -1.64
N ILE A 263 5.06 -6.70 -0.72
CA ILE A 263 5.28 -6.91 0.71
C ILE A 263 4.80 -8.31 1.07
N ILE A 264 5.74 -9.19 1.41
CA ILE A 264 5.48 -10.54 1.91
C ILE A 264 5.60 -10.48 3.43
N GLY A 265 4.49 -10.21 4.08
CA GLY A 265 4.42 -9.97 5.51
C GLY A 265 3.67 -11.05 6.28
N HIS A 266 3.04 -10.61 7.35
CA HIS A 266 2.33 -11.40 8.33
C HIS A 266 0.94 -10.83 8.58
N ARG A 267 0.13 -11.53 9.40
CA ARG A 267 -1.27 -11.15 9.66
C ARG A 267 -1.39 -9.74 10.23
N SER A 268 -0.66 -9.41 11.30
CA SER A 268 -0.77 -8.10 11.96
C SER A 268 -0.25 -6.97 11.09
N VAL A 269 0.88 -7.17 10.45
CA VAL A 269 1.51 -6.21 9.52
C VAL A 269 0.58 -5.92 8.33
N SER A 270 0.06 -6.96 7.69
CA SER A 270 -0.86 -6.81 6.56
C SER A 270 -2.15 -6.08 6.94
N ARG A 271 -2.70 -6.35 8.14
CA ARG A 271 -3.85 -5.63 8.69
C ARG A 271 -3.60 -4.12 8.81
N VAL A 272 -2.45 -3.75 9.37
CA VAL A 272 -2.08 -2.33 9.55
C VAL A 272 -1.89 -1.64 8.21
N LEU A 273 -1.15 -2.26 7.27
CA LEU A 273 -0.91 -1.71 5.94
C LEU A 273 -2.21 -1.58 5.13
N MET A 274 -3.03 -2.63 5.12
CA MET A 274 -4.33 -2.62 4.44
C MET A 274 -5.25 -1.52 5.00
N ALA A 275 -5.34 -1.41 6.33
CA ALA A 275 -6.17 -0.38 6.96
C ALA A 275 -5.70 1.04 6.59
N TYR A 276 -4.39 1.26 6.53
CA TYR A 276 -3.84 2.55 6.12
C TYR A 276 -4.20 2.91 4.67
N PHE A 277 -3.89 2.03 3.73
CA PHE A 277 -4.09 2.31 2.30
C PHE A 277 -5.57 2.31 1.88
N MET A 278 -6.44 1.66 2.63
CA MET A 278 -7.89 1.63 2.38
C MET A 278 -8.68 2.63 3.21
N ASP A 279 -8.00 3.52 3.94
CA ASP A 279 -8.61 4.56 4.80
C ASP A 279 -9.61 3.96 5.82
N LEU A 280 -9.25 2.82 6.42
CA LEU A 280 -10.01 2.20 7.49
C LEU A 280 -9.67 2.82 8.84
N THR A 281 -10.57 2.68 9.81
CA THR A 281 -10.33 3.20 11.16
C THR A 281 -9.36 2.30 11.95
N ARG A 282 -8.78 2.84 13.02
CA ARG A 282 -7.93 2.03 13.92
C ARG A 282 -8.66 0.86 14.54
N ASP A 283 -9.95 1.04 14.85
CA ASP A 283 -10.77 0.00 15.48
C ASP A 283 -11.05 -1.18 14.53
N ASP A 284 -10.88 -0.98 13.22
CA ASP A 284 -11.04 -2.04 12.24
C ASP A 284 -9.79 -2.93 12.12
N ILE A 285 -8.60 -2.41 12.49
CA ILE A 285 -7.31 -3.08 12.24
C ILE A 285 -7.24 -4.46 12.87
N ALA A 286 -7.55 -4.57 14.16
CA ALA A 286 -7.35 -5.80 14.92
C ALA A 286 -8.24 -6.98 14.47
N ASP A 287 -9.36 -6.67 13.82
CA ASP A 287 -10.34 -7.65 13.39
C ASP A 287 -10.43 -7.82 11.87
N LEU A 288 -9.59 -7.11 11.10
CA LEU A 288 -9.57 -7.23 9.65
C LEU A 288 -9.19 -8.66 9.23
N ASP A 289 -9.98 -9.27 8.36
CA ASP A 289 -9.66 -10.61 7.85
C ASP A 289 -8.61 -10.54 6.74
N VAL A 290 -7.47 -11.16 7.01
CA VAL A 290 -6.36 -11.28 6.06
C VAL A 290 -5.86 -12.74 6.09
N PRO A 291 -6.56 -13.67 5.43
CA PRO A 291 -6.19 -15.09 5.43
C PRO A 291 -4.91 -15.37 4.61
N LEU A 292 -4.32 -16.53 4.82
CA LEU A 292 -3.27 -17.05 3.93
C LEU A 292 -3.82 -17.26 2.53
N GLY A 293 -2.96 -17.17 1.52
CA GLY A 293 -3.33 -17.35 0.12
C GLY A 293 -4.06 -16.17 -0.50
N MET A 294 -4.19 -15.04 0.20
CA MET A 294 -4.70 -13.80 -0.38
C MET A 294 -3.58 -12.88 -0.83
N LEU A 295 -3.73 -12.31 -1.99
CA LEU A 295 -2.84 -11.31 -2.57
C LEU A 295 -3.66 -10.07 -2.92
N TYR A 296 -3.23 -8.94 -2.42
CA TYR A 296 -3.88 -7.65 -2.63
C TYR A 296 -2.99 -6.72 -3.45
N VAL A 297 -3.58 -5.96 -4.36
CA VAL A 297 -2.88 -4.90 -5.09
C VAL A 297 -3.59 -3.58 -4.92
N ILE A 298 -2.82 -2.56 -4.65
CA ILE A 298 -3.23 -1.18 -4.46
C ILE A 298 -2.50 -0.34 -5.49
N GLU A 299 -3.24 0.35 -6.34
CA GLU A 299 -2.70 1.31 -7.28
C GLU A 299 -3.10 2.72 -6.84
N PRO A 300 -2.18 3.51 -6.29
CA PRO A 300 -2.46 4.91 -5.96
C PRO A 300 -2.80 5.70 -7.22
N LYS A 301 -3.88 6.47 -7.15
CA LYS A 301 -4.34 7.36 -8.21
C LYS A 301 -4.49 8.78 -7.64
N PRO A 302 -4.47 9.83 -8.47
CA PRO A 302 -4.64 11.21 -7.99
C PRO A 302 -5.98 11.49 -7.30
N TYR A 303 -6.95 10.59 -7.42
CA TYR A 303 -8.33 10.75 -6.91
C TYR A 303 -8.75 9.60 -6.00
N GLY A 304 -7.83 8.78 -5.53
CA GLY A 304 -8.09 7.64 -4.65
C GLY A 304 -7.16 6.47 -4.93
N ILE A 305 -7.66 5.28 -4.73
CA ILE A 305 -6.94 4.04 -5.01
C ILE A 305 -7.78 3.13 -5.90
N ASP A 306 -7.12 2.40 -6.80
CA ASP A 306 -7.70 1.21 -7.41
C ASP A 306 -7.23 0.00 -6.59
N PHE A 307 -8.17 -0.88 -6.24
CA PHE A 307 -7.91 -2.00 -5.36
C PHE A 307 -8.44 -3.29 -5.96
N HIS A 308 -7.57 -4.31 -6.03
CA HIS A 308 -7.95 -5.66 -6.45
C HIS A 308 -7.45 -6.70 -5.46
N ALA A 309 -8.15 -7.81 -5.36
CA ALA A 309 -7.79 -8.93 -4.52
C ALA A 309 -7.80 -10.22 -5.32
N TYR A 310 -6.84 -11.07 -5.07
CA TYR A 310 -6.69 -12.38 -5.70
C TYR A 310 -6.60 -13.45 -4.63
N LYS A 311 -7.20 -14.60 -4.90
CA LYS A 311 -7.13 -15.78 -4.04
C LYS A 311 -6.34 -16.87 -4.74
N TYR A 312 -5.35 -17.39 -4.03
CA TYR A 312 -4.60 -18.55 -4.47
C TYR A 312 -5.49 -19.79 -4.53
N ASN A 313 -5.39 -20.52 -5.62
CA ASN A 313 -6.16 -21.71 -5.90
C ASN A 313 -5.22 -22.88 -6.28
N GLU A 314 -5.02 -23.81 -5.32
CA GLU A 314 -4.19 -24.99 -5.52
C GLU A 314 -4.80 -25.96 -6.53
N GLU A 315 -6.14 -26.10 -6.54
CA GLU A 315 -6.86 -27.04 -7.38
C GLU A 315 -6.84 -26.60 -8.86
N ALA A 316 -6.77 -25.29 -9.11
CA ALA A 316 -6.68 -24.70 -10.45
C ALA A 316 -5.23 -24.52 -10.95
N ASN A 317 -4.39 -25.52 -10.76
CA ASN A 317 -3.00 -25.52 -11.23
C ASN A 317 -2.11 -24.40 -10.64
N TYR A 318 -2.28 -24.12 -9.34
CA TYR A 318 -1.47 -23.15 -8.58
C TYR A 318 -1.55 -21.72 -9.13
N THR A 319 -2.76 -21.26 -9.47
CA THR A 319 -3.03 -19.92 -10.00
C THR A 319 -3.65 -19.00 -8.95
N PHE A 320 -3.80 -17.73 -9.33
CA PHE A 320 -4.53 -16.74 -8.53
C PHE A 320 -5.78 -16.29 -9.27
N ASP A 321 -6.93 -16.46 -8.63
CA ASP A 321 -8.22 -16.04 -9.16
C ASP A 321 -8.59 -14.67 -8.60
N GLU A 322 -8.98 -13.73 -9.46
CA GLU A 322 -9.45 -12.41 -9.03
C GLU A 322 -10.81 -12.51 -8.34
N ILE A 323 -10.94 -11.84 -7.20
CA ILE A 323 -12.20 -11.71 -6.47
C ILE A 323 -12.83 -10.37 -6.87
N PRO A 324 -13.88 -10.39 -7.73
CA PRO A 324 -14.49 -9.15 -8.21
C PRO A 324 -15.14 -8.37 -7.05
N ASN A 325 -14.93 -7.05 -7.04
CA ASN A 325 -15.51 -6.13 -6.04
C ASN A 325 -15.22 -6.52 -4.58
N TYR A 326 -14.05 -7.08 -4.33
CA TYR A 326 -13.65 -7.45 -2.98
C TYR A 326 -13.74 -6.25 -2.03
N LYS A 327 -14.29 -6.49 -0.85
CA LYS A 327 -14.30 -5.53 0.26
C LYS A 327 -13.70 -6.19 1.48
N PRO A 328 -12.83 -5.48 2.21
CA PRO A 328 -12.29 -5.97 3.47
C PRO A 328 -13.41 -6.37 4.41
N GLN A 329 -13.26 -7.51 5.04
CA GLN A 329 -14.23 -8.07 5.98
C GLN A 329 -13.58 -8.15 7.36
N LYS A 330 -14.40 -8.17 8.40
CA LYS A 330 -13.95 -8.48 9.74
C LYS A 330 -13.96 -10.01 9.93
N GLU A 331 -13.00 -10.52 10.69
CA GLU A 331 -13.00 -11.94 11.10
C GLU A 331 -14.31 -12.28 11.79
N THR A 332 -15.00 -13.30 11.28
CA THR A 332 -16.09 -13.94 12.00
C THR A 332 -15.49 -14.87 13.05
N GLU A 333 -16.03 -14.90 14.27
CA GLU A 333 -15.52 -15.66 15.43
C GLU A 333 -15.33 -17.18 15.22
N CYS A 334 -15.55 -17.71 14.02
CA CYS A 334 -15.50 -19.15 13.72
C CYS A 334 -14.17 -19.65 13.14
N SER A 335 -13.12 -18.86 13.07
CA SER A 335 -11.81 -19.28 12.51
C SER A 335 -10.74 -19.37 13.60
N VAL A 336 -10.99 -20.20 14.61
CA VAL A 336 -9.99 -20.63 15.61
C VAL A 336 -9.78 -22.14 15.51
#